data_d1f49a00a2ead299986a86dee63faf42
#
_entry.id   d1f49a00a2ead299986a86dee63faf42
#
_cell.length_a   1.000
_cell.length_b   1.000
_cell.length_c   1.000
_cell.angle_alpha   90.00
_cell.angle_beta   90.00
_cell.angle_gamma   90.00
#
_symmetry.space_group_name_H-M   'P 1'
#
loop_
_entity.id
_entity.type
_entity.pdbx_description
1 polymer ?
#
loop_
_entity_poly.entity_id
_entity_poly.type
_entity_poly.pdbx_seq_one_letter_code
_entity_poly.pdbx_strand_id
1 'polypeptide(L)'
;MKTNTKTIVLTGGGTAGHVTPNINLNSELKKHFDNIVYIGSKTGIEKELITKNTNYDFRQITTVKLNRNSIFKNLLIPFKLADGKKQATKILKETNPSIVFSKGGYVALPVVLAAHKLNIPIVCHESDITLGLANKIASKYASKICTNFKITADKNDEKFVHTSSPIKLSKLTKSEAKQKLNIKTTKPILLVTGGSLGAKVLNDFVFQNIAELSKTYYVIHVTGKNNLNKKIHFDCYKQIEFSNDMPTLMRACDYAISRAGANTIVELFANQILSIFVPLPKKISRGDQVENAKLLHKNRQTL
;
A
#
# COMPACT_ATOMS: atom_id res chain seq x y z
N MET A 1 16.16 -35.82 12.16
CA MET A 1 16.72 -34.57 11.63
C MET A 1 15.69 -33.48 11.79
N LYS A 2 15.94 -32.43 12.59
CA LYS A 2 15.05 -31.26 12.62
C LYS A 2 15.23 -30.57 11.29
N THR A 3 14.24 -30.67 10.40
CA THR A 3 14.17 -29.83 9.21
C THR A 3 14.25 -28.38 9.67
N ASN A 4 15.28 -27.67 9.24
CA ASN A 4 15.53 -26.28 9.63
C ASN A 4 14.51 -25.40 8.87
N THR A 5 13.25 -25.41 9.36
CA THR A 5 12.14 -24.66 8.75
C THR A 5 12.41 -23.17 8.82
N LYS A 6 12.48 -22.53 7.65
CA LYS A 6 12.71 -21.09 7.54
C LYS A 6 11.40 -20.34 7.72
N THR A 7 11.34 -19.50 8.73
CA THR A 7 10.17 -18.64 9.01
C THR A 7 10.51 -17.18 8.75
N ILE A 8 9.61 -16.46 8.09
CA ILE A 8 9.62 -14.99 8.02
C ILE A 8 8.41 -14.41 8.75
N VAL A 9 8.63 -13.32 9.48
CA VAL A 9 7.53 -12.52 10.04
C VAL A 9 7.36 -11.24 9.23
N LEU A 10 6.13 -11.00 8.77
CA LEU A 10 5.71 -9.78 8.09
C LEU A 10 4.90 -8.92 9.04
N THR A 11 5.03 -7.61 8.92
CA THR A 11 4.21 -6.66 9.67
C THR A 11 3.99 -5.37 8.89
N GLY A 12 2.89 -4.73 9.16
CA GLY A 12 2.47 -3.46 8.56
C GLY A 12 0.97 -3.29 8.74
N GLY A 13 0.46 -2.08 8.70
CA GLY A 13 -0.97 -1.91 8.87
C GLY A 13 -1.42 -0.48 9.07
N GLY A 14 -2.71 -0.35 9.38
CA GLY A 14 -3.38 0.93 9.50
C GLY A 14 -3.92 1.48 8.18
N THR A 15 -3.37 1.06 7.04
CA THR A 15 -3.89 1.37 5.69
C THR A 15 -3.59 0.23 4.72
N ALA A 16 -4.37 0.11 3.64
CA ALA A 16 -4.11 -0.88 2.60
C ALA A 16 -2.71 -0.74 1.97
N GLY A 17 -2.18 0.49 1.88
CA GLY A 17 -0.84 0.75 1.36
C GLY A 17 0.30 0.10 2.13
N HIS A 18 0.10 -0.21 3.43
CA HIS A 18 1.06 -0.96 4.25
C HIS A 18 0.81 -2.48 4.25
N VAL A 19 -0.30 -2.95 3.70
CA VAL A 19 -0.70 -4.36 3.71
C VAL A 19 -0.55 -5.00 2.35
N THR A 20 -1.08 -4.38 1.30
CA THR A 20 -1.09 -4.90 -0.07
C THR A 20 0.30 -5.30 -0.58
N PRO A 21 1.38 -4.52 -0.35
CA PRO A 21 2.71 -4.96 -0.76
C PRO A 21 3.18 -6.26 -0.11
N ASN A 22 2.80 -6.52 1.15
CA ASN A 22 3.09 -7.79 1.81
C ASN A 22 2.32 -8.97 1.17
N ILE A 23 1.10 -8.72 0.71
CA ILE A 23 0.30 -9.70 -0.05
C ILE A 23 0.95 -9.97 -1.41
N ASN A 24 1.43 -8.93 -2.09
CA ASN A 24 2.06 -9.06 -3.40
C ASN A 24 3.36 -9.88 -3.37
N LEU A 25 4.05 -9.90 -2.23
CA LEU A 25 5.24 -10.73 -2.03
C LEU A 25 4.94 -12.23 -1.82
N ASN A 26 3.68 -12.64 -1.64
CA ASN A 26 3.29 -14.00 -1.25
C ASN A 26 3.92 -15.10 -2.13
N SER A 27 3.84 -14.95 -3.45
CA SER A 27 4.37 -15.95 -4.39
C SER A 27 5.89 -16.08 -4.32
N GLU A 28 6.60 -14.98 -4.06
CA GLU A 28 8.05 -15.00 -3.95
C GLU A 28 8.51 -15.51 -2.60
N LEU A 29 7.88 -15.05 -1.53
CA LEU A 29 8.22 -15.49 -0.17
C LEU A 29 8.05 -17.01 0.02
N LYS A 30 7.03 -17.61 -0.60
CA LYS A 30 6.80 -19.07 -0.56
C LYS A 30 7.90 -19.91 -1.21
N LYS A 31 8.76 -19.31 -2.04
CA LYS A 31 9.91 -20.01 -2.62
C LYS A 31 11.10 -20.09 -1.64
N HIS A 32 11.13 -19.23 -0.64
CA HIS A 32 12.29 -19.05 0.24
C HIS A 32 12.01 -19.38 1.70
N PHE A 33 10.72 -19.38 2.10
CA PHE A 33 10.28 -19.60 3.47
C PHE A 33 9.18 -20.65 3.54
N ASP A 34 9.34 -21.58 4.47
CA ASP A 34 8.36 -22.64 4.74
C ASP A 34 7.14 -22.07 5.49
N ASN A 35 7.39 -21.13 6.41
CA ASN A 35 6.35 -20.49 7.20
C ASN A 35 6.39 -18.99 7.05
N ILE A 36 5.20 -18.41 6.81
CA ILE A 36 5.01 -16.96 6.74
C ILE A 36 4.00 -16.56 7.80
N VAL A 37 4.44 -15.79 8.77
CA VAL A 37 3.61 -15.26 9.86
C VAL A 37 3.37 -13.78 9.63
N TYR A 38 2.14 -13.33 9.80
CA TYR A 38 1.80 -11.90 9.73
C TYR A 38 1.37 -11.40 11.10
N ILE A 39 2.09 -10.42 11.65
CA ILE A 39 1.71 -9.78 12.91
C ILE A 39 1.00 -8.46 12.60
N GLY A 40 -0.28 -8.39 13.00
CA GLY A 40 -1.17 -7.25 12.77
C GLY A 40 -1.91 -6.80 14.01
N SER A 41 -2.73 -5.76 13.88
CA SER A 41 -3.59 -5.28 14.97
C SER A 41 -4.87 -6.12 15.12
N LYS A 42 -5.52 -6.01 16.29
CA LYS A 42 -6.78 -6.71 16.57
C LYS A 42 -7.94 -6.23 15.69
N THR A 43 -7.97 -4.93 15.37
CA THR A 43 -9.11 -4.23 14.75
C THR A 43 -8.79 -3.54 13.43
N GLY A 44 -7.57 -3.71 12.89
CA GLY A 44 -7.15 -3.09 11.65
C GLY A 44 -7.63 -3.85 10.40
N ILE A 45 -7.61 -3.16 9.28
CA ILE A 45 -7.97 -3.73 7.97
C ILE A 45 -7.04 -4.85 7.52
N GLU A 46 -5.83 -4.92 8.09
CA GLU A 46 -4.82 -5.93 7.76
C GLU A 46 -5.30 -7.35 8.03
N LYS A 47 -6.11 -7.57 9.07
CA LYS A 47 -6.64 -8.90 9.36
C LYS A 47 -7.48 -9.42 8.18
N GLU A 48 -8.47 -8.64 7.77
CA GLU A 48 -9.35 -9.02 6.65
C GLU A 48 -8.55 -9.20 5.35
N LEU A 49 -7.68 -8.24 5.03
CA LEU A 49 -6.92 -8.29 3.78
C LEU A 49 -5.97 -9.48 3.72
N ILE A 50 -5.26 -9.80 4.81
CA ILE A 50 -4.31 -10.92 4.85
C ILE A 50 -5.04 -12.25 4.82
N THR A 51 -6.05 -12.46 5.68
CA THR A 51 -6.77 -13.75 5.74
C THR A 51 -7.55 -14.06 4.47
N LYS A 52 -8.03 -13.03 3.76
CA LYS A 52 -8.76 -13.20 2.51
C LYS A 52 -7.87 -13.48 1.30
N ASN A 53 -6.64 -12.97 1.29
CA ASN A 53 -5.77 -13.00 0.11
C ASN A 53 -4.52 -13.87 0.26
N THR A 54 -4.26 -14.43 1.44
CA THR A 54 -3.09 -15.27 1.72
C THR A 54 -3.43 -16.39 2.70
N ASN A 55 -2.52 -17.37 2.81
CA ASN A 55 -2.57 -18.43 3.81
C ASN A 55 -1.55 -18.18 4.94
N TYR A 56 -1.23 -16.92 5.23
CA TYR A 56 -0.30 -16.58 6.30
C TYR A 56 -0.90 -16.88 7.67
N ASP A 57 -0.07 -17.32 8.62
CA ASP A 57 -0.45 -17.42 10.03
C ASP A 57 -0.61 -15.99 10.60
N PHE A 58 -1.87 -15.54 10.75
CA PHE A 58 -2.16 -14.21 11.24
C PHE A 58 -2.22 -14.15 12.75
N ARG A 59 -1.28 -13.41 13.37
CA ARG A 59 -1.19 -13.19 14.80
C ARG A 59 -1.53 -11.75 15.17
N GLN A 60 -2.29 -11.57 16.24
CA GLN A 60 -2.79 -10.27 16.68
C GLN A 60 -2.00 -9.73 17.86
N ILE A 61 -1.73 -8.43 17.83
CA ILE A 61 -1.13 -7.71 18.97
C ILE A 61 -1.91 -6.43 19.29
N THR A 62 -1.72 -5.92 20.49
CA THR A 62 -2.14 -4.58 20.87
C THR A 62 -1.32 -3.54 20.12
N THR A 63 -2.03 -2.60 19.50
CA THR A 63 -1.41 -1.50 18.75
C THR A 63 -2.06 -0.18 19.14
N VAL A 64 -1.36 0.92 18.92
CA VAL A 64 -1.89 2.26 19.19
C VAL A 64 -1.48 3.23 18.08
N LYS A 65 -2.47 3.95 17.57
CA LYS A 65 -2.26 5.02 16.59
C LYS A 65 -2.11 6.35 17.31
N LEU A 66 -1.07 7.12 16.96
CA LEU A 66 -0.88 8.48 17.47
C LEU A 66 -2.08 9.35 17.06
N ASN A 67 -2.72 9.97 18.03
CA ASN A 67 -3.78 10.96 17.79
C ASN A 67 -3.14 12.35 17.63
N ARG A 68 -3.22 12.92 16.43
CA ARG A 68 -2.61 14.23 16.14
C ARG A 68 -3.39 15.40 16.73
N ASN A 69 -4.67 15.19 17.03
CA ASN A 69 -5.59 16.25 17.46
C ASN A 69 -5.80 16.29 18.99
N SER A 70 -5.22 15.36 19.74
CA SER A 70 -5.41 15.30 21.20
C SER A 70 -4.19 14.69 21.89
N ILE A 71 -3.52 15.50 22.68
CA ILE A 71 -2.37 15.06 23.50
C ILE A 71 -2.82 14.09 24.59
N PHE A 72 -3.97 14.34 25.21
CA PHE A 72 -4.50 13.48 26.28
C PHE A 72 -4.77 12.04 25.83
N LYS A 73 -5.23 11.84 24.59
CA LYS A 73 -5.43 10.50 24.02
C LYS A 73 -4.10 9.75 23.80
N ASN A 74 -2.98 10.45 23.83
CA ASN A 74 -1.65 9.86 23.63
C ASN A 74 -0.99 9.41 24.93
N LEU A 75 -1.50 9.76 26.12
CA LEU A 75 -0.94 9.37 27.41
C LEU A 75 -0.83 7.85 27.59
N LEU A 76 -1.74 7.08 26.99
CA LEU A 76 -1.74 5.61 27.05
C LEU A 76 -0.82 4.96 25.99
N ILE A 77 -0.20 5.74 25.10
CA ILE A 77 0.64 5.18 24.03
C ILE A 77 1.81 4.36 24.59
N PRO A 78 2.59 4.83 25.57
CA PRO A 78 3.72 4.06 26.10
C PRO A 78 3.28 2.69 26.63
N PHE A 79 2.18 2.64 27.38
CA PHE A 79 1.66 1.39 27.98
C PHE A 79 1.16 0.42 26.90
N LYS A 80 0.39 0.89 25.92
CA LYS A 80 -0.09 0.07 24.79
C LYS A 80 1.06 -0.40 23.91
N LEU A 81 2.07 0.43 23.69
CA LEU A 81 3.27 0.05 22.94
C LEU A 81 4.06 -1.03 23.69
N ALA A 82 4.21 -0.90 25.02
CA ALA A 82 4.88 -1.90 25.86
C ALA A 82 4.13 -3.24 25.84
N ASP A 83 2.79 -3.22 25.94
CA ASP A 83 1.95 -4.42 25.86
C ASP A 83 2.07 -5.08 24.47
N GLY A 84 1.94 -4.30 23.39
CA GLY A 84 2.13 -4.82 22.02
C GLY A 84 3.51 -5.39 21.79
N LYS A 85 4.58 -4.75 22.32
CA LYS A 85 5.94 -5.27 22.27
C LYS A 85 6.09 -6.60 23.04
N LYS A 86 5.45 -6.73 24.21
CA LYS A 86 5.44 -7.98 24.99
C LYS A 86 4.79 -9.11 24.22
N GLN A 87 3.60 -8.85 23.60
CA GLN A 87 2.88 -9.81 22.78
C GLN A 87 3.69 -10.21 21.55
N ALA A 88 4.26 -9.23 20.82
CA ALA A 88 5.13 -9.49 19.68
C ALA A 88 6.37 -10.31 20.07
N THR A 89 6.99 -10.02 21.23
CA THR A 89 8.13 -10.80 21.74
C THR A 89 7.76 -12.27 21.98
N LYS A 90 6.55 -12.54 22.51
CA LYS A 90 6.07 -13.90 22.70
C LYS A 90 5.92 -14.61 21.35
N ILE A 91 5.23 -13.99 20.38
CA ILE A 91 5.04 -14.55 19.03
C ILE A 91 6.37 -14.82 18.33
N LEU A 92 7.32 -13.86 18.39
CA LEU A 92 8.63 -14.04 17.76
C LEU A 92 9.45 -15.17 18.38
N LYS A 93 9.33 -15.40 19.70
CA LYS A 93 9.97 -16.55 20.37
C LYS A 93 9.33 -17.87 19.95
N GLU A 94 8.00 -17.92 19.81
CA GLU A 94 7.25 -19.12 19.40
C GLU A 94 7.54 -19.51 17.94
N THR A 95 7.63 -18.50 17.05
CA THR A 95 7.78 -18.72 15.60
C THR A 95 9.24 -18.77 15.15
N ASN A 96 10.18 -18.33 16.00
CA ASN A 96 11.62 -18.33 15.76
C ASN A 96 12.02 -17.88 14.33
N PRO A 97 11.61 -16.68 13.88
CA PRO A 97 11.83 -16.27 12.50
C PRO A 97 13.30 -15.93 12.24
N SER A 98 13.76 -16.22 11.04
CA SER A 98 15.09 -15.81 10.59
C SER A 98 15.18 -14.33 10.25
N ILE A 99 14.04 -13.68 9.98
CA ILE A 99 13.95 -12.27 9.59
C ILE A 99 12.56 -11.69 9.86
N VAL A 100 12.51 -10.39 10.16
CA VAL A 100 11.28 -9.59 10.23
C VAL A 100 11.27 -8.58 9.10
N PHE A 101 10.24 -8.57 8.29
CA PHE A 101 9.99 -7.56 7.26
C PHE A 101 8.87 -6.61 7.69
N SER A 102 9.19 -5.32 7.77
CA SER A 102 8.28 -4.27 8.21
C SER A 102 7.92 -3.33 7.06
N LYS A 103 6.65 -3.30 6.69
CA LYS A 103 6.12 -2.32 5.72
C LYS A 103 5.77 -0.98 6.38
N GLY A 104 5.95 -0.89 7.70
CA GLY A 104 5.68 0.33 8.45
C GLY A 104 4.24 0.50 8.92
N GLY A 105 3.88 1.74 9.25
CA GLY A 105 2.65 2.04 9.96
C GLY A 105 2.78 1.81 11.48
N TYR A 106 1.82 2.33 12.25
CA TYR A 106 1.85 2.23 13.72
C TYR A 106 1.79 0.78 14.23
N VAL A 107 1.28 -0.13 13.42
CA VAL A 107 1.15 -1.57 13.73
C VAL A 107 2.52 -2.25 13.79
N ALA A 108 3.45 -1.83 12.95
CA ALA A 108 4.77 -2.47 12.84
C ALA A 108 5.72 -2.12 13.99
N LEU A 109 5.56 -0.96 14.63
CA LEU A 109 6.54 -0.47 15.61
C LEU A 109 6.76 -1.43 16.79
N PRO A 110 5.73 -1.98 17.48
CA PRO A 110 5.93 -2.96 18.54
C PRO A 110 6.71 -4.20 18.09
N VAL A 111 6.46 -4.65 16.85
CA VAL A 111 7.11 -5.85 16.27
C VAL A 111 8.59 -5.59 16.01
N VAL A 112 8.93 -4.43 15.42
CA VAL A 112 10.32 -4.01 15.19
C VAL A 112 11.09 -3.91 16.49
N LEU A 113 10.50 -3.28 17.52
CA LEU A 113 11.13 -3.17 18.84
C LEU A 113 11.31 -4.51 19.56
N ALA A 114 10.41 -5.46 19.33
CA ALA A 114 10.52 -6.83 19.84
C ALA A 114 11.60 -7.63 19.10
N ALA A 115 11.65 -7.53 17.77
CA ALA A 115 12.66 -8.17 16.93
C ALA A 115 14.07 -7.69 17.29
N HIS A 116 14.24 -6.38 17.43
CA HIS A 116 15.51 -5.79 17.88
C HIS A 116 15.95 -6.36 19.24
N LYS A 117 15.03 -6.42 20.23
CA LYS A 117 15.34 -7.00 21.56
C LYS A 117 15.79 -8.47 21.48
N LEU A 118 15.31 -9.20 20.48
CA LEU A 118 15.64 -10.63 20.25
C LEU A 118 16.80 -10.83 19.28
N ASN A 119 17.47 -9.77 18.83
CA ASN A 119 18.54 -9.79 17.82
C ASN A 119 18.12 -10.46 16.49
N ILE A 120 16.82 -10.38 16.13
CA ILE A 120 16.33 -10.88 14.86
C ILE A 120 16.56 -9.81 13.80
N PRO A 121 17.16 -10.14 12.63
CA PRO A 121 17.37 -9.19 11.55
C PRO A 121 16.07 -8.54 11.09
N ILE A 122 16.12 -7.22 10.84
CA ILE A 122 14.96 -6.42 10.46
C ILE A 122 15.20 -5.75 9.12
N VAL A 123 14.30 -5.95 8.17
CA VAL A 123 14.23 -5.20 6.92
C VAL A 123 12.99 -4.33 6.93
N CYS A 124 13.16 -3.03 6.75
CA CYS A 124 12.05 -2.09 6.62
C CYS A 124 11.83 -1.71 5.15
N HIS A 125 10.62 -1.32 4.81
CA HIS A 125 10.31 -0.74 3.51
C HIS A 125 9.52 0.56 3.67
N GLU A 126 10.00 1.63 3.02
CA GLU A 126 9.28 2.91 2.91
C GLU A 126 8.71 3.09 1.51
N SER A 127 7.43 3.39 1.44
CA SER A 127 6.76 3.66 0.16
C SER A 127 6.83 5.12 -0.25
N ASP A 128 6.72 6.04 0.70
CA ASP A 128 6.68 7.48 0.45
C ASP A 128 8.09 8.06 0.31
N ILE A 129 8.18 9.27 -0.23
CA ILE A 129 9.47 9.98 -0.40
C ILE A 129 10.13 10.25 0.95
N THR A 130 9.34 10.50 1.99
CA THR A 130 9.85 10.76 3.35
C THR A 130 9.49 9.63 4.28
N LEU A 131 10.43 9.25 5.16
CA LEU A 131 10.18 8.22 6.16
C LEU A 131 8.99 8.60 7.05
N GLY A 132 8.02 7.69 7.14
CA GLY A 132 6.97 7.77 8.13
C GLY A 132 7.53 7.67 9.55
N LEU A 133 6.81 8.24 10.54
CA LEU A 133 7.28 8.24 11.94
C LEU A 133 7.67 6.83 12.43
N ALA A 134 6.85 5.83 12.12
CA ALA A 134 7.16 4.45 12.49
C ALA A 134 8.46 3.96 11.81
N ASN A 135 8.62 4.20 10.52
CA ASN A 135 9.84 3.84 9.79
C ASN A 135 11.04 4.68 10.20
N LYS A 136 10.86 5.97 10.56
CA LYS A 136 11.93 6.79 11.13
C LYS A 136 12.46 6.25 12.46
N ILE A 137 11.60 5.66 13.30
CA ILE A 137 12.03 4.98 14.53
C ILE A 137 12.65 3.62 14.19
N ALA A 138 11.99 2.84 13.31
CA ALA A 138 12.43 1.50 12.91
C ALA A 138 13.80 1.52 12.20
N SER A 139 14.13 2.58 11.45
CA SER A 139 15.40 2.72 10.74
C SER A 139 16.63 2.65 11.64
N LYS A 140 16.48 3.05 12.92
CA LYS A 140 17.56 2.94 13.92
C LYS A 140 17.93 1.49 14.22
N TYR A 141 17.02 0.55 14.03
CA TYR A 141 17.14 -0.86 14.38
C TYR A 141 17.20 -1.79 13.16
N ALA A 142 16.84 -1.27 12.00
CA ALA A 142 16.82 -2.05 10.76
C ALA A 142 18.23 -2.35 10.27
N SER A 143 18.41 -3.57 9.75
CA SER A 143 19.62 -3.98 9.03
C SER A 143 19.63 -3.39 7.62
N LYS A 144 18.47 -3.32 6.97
CA LYS A 144 18.28 -2.68 5.65
C LYS A 144 16.95 -1.94 5.59
N ILE A 145 16.91 -0.87 4.80
CA ILE A 145 15.74 -0.03 4.56
C ILE A 145 15.54 0.06 3.05
N CYS A 146 14.59 -0.72 2.56
CA CYS A 146 14.17 -0.66 1.17
C CYS A 146 13.33 0.59 0.93
N THR A 147 13.57 1.29 -0.18
CA THR A 147 12.82 2.51 -0.53
C THR A 147 12.19 2.40 -1.90
N ASN A 148 11.00 2.97 -2.02
CA ASN A 148 10.26 3.02 -3.27
C ASN A 148 10.83 4.06 -4.24
N PHE A 149 11.33 5.17 -3.71
CA PHE A 149 11.93 6.24 -4.49
C PHE A 149 13.43 6.33 -4.24
N LYS A 150 14.21 6.50 -5.31
CA LYS A 150 15.67 6.61 -5.22
C LYS A 150 16.13 7.79 -4.35
N ILE A 151 15.38 8.88 -4.37
CA ILE A 151 15.67 10.07 -3.57
C ILE A 151 15.51 9.85 -2.06
N THR A 152 14.72 8.84 -1.66
CA THR A 152 14.52 8.47 -0.25
C THR A 152 15.71 7.70 0.31
N ALA A 153 16.49 7.04 -0.57
CA ALA A 153 17.70 6.35 -0.18
C ALA A 153 18.77 7.38 0.20
N ASP A 154 19.22 7.34 1.44
CA ASP A 154 20.38 8.13 1.86
C ASP A 154 21.64 7.56 1.19
N LYS A 155 22.30 8.37 0.37
CA LYS A 155 23.50 7.96 -0.34
C LYS A 155 24.70 7.69 0.58
N ASN A 156 24.66 8.21 1.81
CA ASN A 156 25.72 8.09 2.80
C ASN A 156 25.44 6.98 3.84
N ASP A 157 24.29 6.30 3.75
CA ASP A 157 23.94 5.19 4.65
C ASP A 157 23.64 3.92 3.84
N GLU A 158 24.55 2.97 3.88
CA GLU A 158 24.45 1.67 3.18
C GLU A 158 23.26 0.81 3.60
N LYS A 159 22.56 1.20 4.67
CA LYS A 159 21.30 0.55 5.07
C LYS A 159 20.18 0.83 4.08
N PHE A 160 20.22 1.97 3.39
CA PHE A 160 19.20 2.35 2.42
C PHE A 160 19.45 1.71 1.06
N VAL A 161 18.44 1.01 0.56
CA VAL A 161 18.47 0.34 -0.76
C VAL A 161 17.22 0.72 -1.54
N HIS A 162 17.41 1.25 -2.74
CA HIS A 162 16.28 1.49 -3.65
C HIS A 162 15.85 0.17 -4.29
N THR A 163 14.60 -0.24 -4.04
CA THR A 163 14.03 -1.52 -4.50
C THR A 163 12.70 -1.37 -5.24
N SER A 164 12.12 -0.17 -5.26
CA SER A 164 10.73 0.06 -5.63
C SER A 164 9.75 -0.63 -4.65
N SER A 165 8.44 -0.52 -4.89
CA SER A 165 7.41 -1.16 -4.07
C SER A 165 7.00 -2.52 -4.67
N PRO A 166 6.76 -3.54 -3.85
CA PRO A 166 6.18 -4.79 -4.35
C PRO A 166 4.78 -4.54 -4.92
N ILE A 167 4.68 -4.55 -6.25
CA ILE A 167 3.43 -4.40 -6.97
C ILE A 167 3.06 -5.70 -7.68
N LYS A 168 1.78 -5.85 -8.00
CA LYS A 168 1.29 -6.94 -8.84
C LYS A 168 0.91 -6.37 -10.20
N LEU A 169 1.47 -6.92 -11.26
CA LEU A 169 1.10 -6.58 -12.64
C LEU A 169 0.22 -7.69 -13.21
N SER A 170 -0.70 -7.31 -14.10
CA SER A 170 -1.45 -8.28 -14.89
C SER A 170 -0.52 -8.90 -15.94
N LYS A 171 -0.63 -10.23 -16.11
CA LYS A 171 0.04 -10.96 -17.18
C LYS A 171 -0.70 -10.88 -18.52
N LEU A 172 -1.90 -10.32 -18.51
CA LEU A 172 -2.74 -10.19 -19.71
C LEU A 172 -2.18 -9.11 -20.62
N THR A 173 -2.40 -9.28 -21.91
CA THR A 173 -2.31 -8.19 -22.87
C THR A 173 -3.43 -7.18 -22.61
N LYS A 174 -3.33 -5.98 -23.18
CA LYS A 174 -4.37 -4.96 -23.07
C LYS A 174 -5.71 -5.44 -23.67
N SER A 175 -5.66 -6.17 -24.79
CA SER A 175 -6.85 -6.73 -25.43
C SER A 175 -7.54 -7.77 -24.55
N GLU A 176 -6.78 -8.71 -23.98
CA GLU A 176 -7.31 -9.71 -23.06
C GLU A 176 -7.88 -9.08 -21.77
N ALA A 177 -7.23 -8.02 -21.25
CA ALA A 177 -7.74 -7.28 -20.11
C ALA A 177 -9.09 -6.59 -20.43
N LYS A 178 -9.22 -5.95 -21.60
CA LYS A 178 -10.50 -5.40 -22.08
C LYS A 178 -11.58 -6.48 -22.19
N GLN A 179 -11.24 -7.62 -22.79
CA GLN A 179 -12.17 -8.74 -22.94
C GLN A 179 -12.64 -9.27 -21.59
N LYS A 180 -11.71 -9.52 -20.64
CA LYS A 180 -12.03 -9.97 -19.30
C LYS A 180 -12.94 -9.01 -18.52
N LEU A 181 -12.80 -7.72 -18.77
CA LEU A 181 -13.61 -6.66 -18.15
C LEU A 181 -14.93 -6.40 -18.88
N ASN A 182 -15.21 -7.13 -19.99
CA ASN A 182 -16.33 -6.91 -20.89
C ASN A 182 -16.41 -5.46 -21.42
N ILE A 183 -15.26 -4.89 -21.78
CA ILE A 183 -15.17 -3.54 -22.33
C ILE A 183 -15.04 -3.63 -23.84
N LYS A 184 -16.11 -3.21 -24.53
CA LYS A 184 -16.16 -3.12 -25.99
C LYS A 184 -16.14 -1.64 -26.39
N THR A 185 -14.95 -1.11 -26.66
CA THR A 185 -14.79 0.28 -27.08
C THR A 185 -13.56 0.48 -27.95
N THR A 186 -13.65 1.38 -28.92
CA THR A 186 -12.52 1.91 -29.68
C THR A 186 -11.93 3.17 -29.03
N LYS A 187 -12.68 3.81 -28.12
CA LYS A 187 -12.21 4.98 -27.40
C LYS A 187 -11.06 4.64 -26.45
N PRO A 188 -10.13 5.55 -26.20
CA PRO A 188 -9.14 5.38 -25.13
C PRO A 188 -9.83 5.27 -23.77
N ILE A 189 -9.26 4.45 -22.89
CA ILE A 189 -9.82 4.18 -21.56
C ILE A 189 -9.16 5.06 -20.51
N LEU A 190 -9.98 5.85 -19.82
CA LEU A 190 -9.59 6.70 -18.70
C LEU A 190 -9.98 6.03 -17.37
N LEU A 191 -9.00 5.70 -16.55
CA LEU A 191 -9.20 5.26 -15.17
C LEU A 191 -9.26 6.46 -14.24
N VAL A 192 -10.31 6.57 -13.42
CA VAL A 192 -10.34 7.54 -12.31
C VAL A 192 -10.44 6.79 -10.99
N THR A 193 -9.49 7.02 -10.07
CA THR A 193 -9.45 6.31 -8.79
C THR A 193 -8.94 7.18 -7.63
N GLY A 194 -9.67 7.13 -6.52
CA GLY A 194 -9.31 7.81 -5.28
C GLY A 194 -8.63 6.92 -4.24
N GLY A 195 -8.30 5.66 -4.60
CA GLY A 195 -7.86 4.62 -3.66
C GLY A 195 -9.04 3.87 -3.04
N SER A 196 -8.77 2.98 -2.08
CA SER A 196 -9.75 2.04 -1.50
C SER A 196 -10.99 2.71 -0.86
N LEU A 197 -10.83 3.89 -0.30
CA LEU A 197 -11.93 4.66 0.32
C LEU A 197 -12.61 5.62 -0.66
N GLY A 198 -12.06 5.75 -1.88
CA GLY A 198 -12.48 6.77 -2.82
C GLY A 198 -11.96 8.17 -2.47
N ALA A 199 -12.27 9.14 -3.32
CA ALA A 199 -11.92 10.54 -3.12
C ALA A 199 -13.05 11.43 -3.61
N LYS A 200 -13.72 12.10 -2.66
CA LYS A 200 -14.88 12.95 -2.98
C LYS A 200 -14.59 13.93 -4.12
N VAL A 201 -13.45 14.61 -4.09
CA VAL A 201 -13.08 15.60 -5.13
C VAL A 201 -12.95 14.96 -6.53
N LEU A 202 -12.47 13.72 -6.63
CA LEU A 202 -12.39 13.01 -7.90
C LEU A 202 -13.76 12.49 -8.34
N ASN A 203 -14.54 11.98 -7.39
CA ASN A 203 -15.90 11.52 -7.65
C ASN A 203 -16.78 12.69 -8.13
N ASP A 204 -16.76 13.82 -7.43
CA ASP A 204 -17.52 15.01 -7.80
C ASP A 204 -17.09 15.52 -9.19
N PHE A 205 -15.79 15.58 -9.47
CA PHE A 205 -15.28 15.96 -10.80
C PHE A 205 -15.83 15.06 -11.90
N VAL A 206 -15.78 13.73 -11.72
CA VAL A 206 -16.30 12.80 -12.74
C VAL A 206 -17.80 12.95 -12.88
N PHE A 207 -18.57 13.00 -11.80
CA PHE A 207 -20.01 13.10 -11.83
C PHE A 207 -20.50 14.37 -12.53
N GLN A 208 -19.78 15.48 -12.36
CA GLN A 208 -20.12 16.75 -13.01
C GLN A 208 -19.72 16.82 -14.48
N ASN A 209 -18.68 16.08 -14.89
CA ASN A 209 -18.10 16.22 -16.21
C ASN A 209 -18.25 14.95 -17.08
N ILE A 210 -19.00 13.93 -16.65
CA ILE A 210 -19.03 12.64 -17.34
C ILE A 210 -19.60 12.75 -18.75
N ALA A 211 -20.57 13.62 -18.97
CA ALA A 211 -21.14 13.87 -20.31
C ALA A 211 -20.06 14.32 -21.31
N GLU A 212 -19.14 15.18 -20.87
CA GLU A 212 -18.03 15.64 -21.73
C GLU A 212 -16.95 14.58 -21.85
N LEU A 213 -16.52 13.98 -20.72
CA LEU A 213 -15.50 12.94 -20.71
C LEU A 213 -15.89 11.74 -21.58
N SER A 214 -17.15 11.34 -21.59
CA SER A 214 -17.65 10.19 -22.37
C SER A 214 -17.68 10.43 -23.86
N LYS A 215 -17.57 11.68 -24.34
CA LYS A 215 -17.41 11.95 -25.77
C LYS A 215 -16.08 11.43 -26.30
N THR A 216 -15.00 11.56 -25.51
CA THR A 216 -13.62 11.21 -25.90
C THR A 216 -13.17 9.88 -25.33
N TYR A 217 -13.56 9.54 -24.07
CA TYR A 217 -13.05 8.39 -23.35
C TYR A 217 -14.14 7.38 -23.01
N TYR A 218 -13.71 6.12 -22.84
CA TYR A 218 -14.45 5.17 -22.03
C TYR A 218 -13.95 5.32 -20.58
N VAL A 219 -14.79 5.78 -19.66
CA VAL A 219 -14.38 6.11 -18.30
C VAL A 219 -14.66 4.94 -17.36
N ILE A 220 -13.61 4.42 -16.71
CA ILE A 220 -13.72 3.50 -15.58
C ILE A 220 -13.50 4.31 -14.31
N HIS A 221 -14.52 4.38 -13.47
CA HIS A 221 -14.49 5.17 -12.25
C HIS A 221 -14.57 4.28 -11.01
N VAL A 222 -13.45 4.14 -10.28
CA VAL A 222 -13.39 3.44 -9.00
C VAL A 222 -13.71 4.44 -7.89
N THR A 223 -14.99 4.47 -7.51
CA THR A 223 -15.56 5.51 -6.64
C THR A 223 -15.18 5.37 -5.16
N GLY A 224 -14.79 4.16 -4.73
CA GLY A 224 -14.67 3.79 -3.32
C GLY A 224 -16.01 3.27 -2.75
N LYS A 225 -15.92 2.53 -1.66
CA LYS A 225 -17.06 1.86 -1.01
C LYS A 225 -18.18 2.87 -0.67
N ASN A 226 -19.43 2.53 -1.01
CA ASN A 226 -20.65 3.31 -0.78
C ASN A 226 -20.70 4.68 -1.50
N ASN A 227 -19.92 4.87 -2.58
CA ASN A 227 -19.88 6.14 -3.32
C ASN A 227 -20.41 6.04 -4.75
N LEU A 228 -21.12 4.96 -5.11
CA LEU A 228 -21.77 4.88 -6.43
C LEU A 228 -22.88 5.93 -6.57
N ASN A 229 -22.93 6.58 -7.71
CA ASN A 229 -24.07 7.39 -8.11
C ASN A 229 -24.93 6.65 -9.15
N LYS A 230 -25.94 5.94 -8.66
CA LYS A 230 -26.83 5.11 -9.49
C LYS A 230 -27.73 5.90 -10.44
N LYS A 231 -27.76 7.24 -10.36
CA LYS A 231 -28.56 8.09 -11.25
C LYS A 231 -27.82 8.44 -12.53
N ILE A 232 -26.50 8.17 -12.59
CA ILE A 232 -25.67 8.54 -13.74
C ILE A 232 -25.42 7.30 -14.60
N HIS A 233 -25.90 7.33 -15.84
CA HIS A 233 -25.75 6.28 -16.82
C HIS A 233 -25.27 6.85 -18.16
N PHE A 234 -24.15 6.34 -18.68
CA PHE A 234 -23.62 6.62 -20.03
C PHE A 234 -23.01 5.35 -20.59
N ASP A 235 -23.15 5.10 -21.87
CA ASP A 235 -22.63 3.89 -22.54
C ASP A 235 -21.11 3.74 -22.41
N CYS A 236 -20.40 4.87 -22.38
CA CYS A 236 -18.95 4.91 -22.22
C CYS A 236 -18.51 5.18 -20.75
N TYR A 237 -19.32 4.77 -19.76
CA TYR A 237 -19.04 4.98 -18.35
C TYR A 237 -19.33 3.75 -17.49
N LYS A 238 -18.33 3.31 -16.74
CA LYS A 238 -18.46 2.19 -15.83
C LYS A 238 -18.05 2.62 -14.42
N GLN A 239 -18.99 2.62 -13.49
CA GLN A 239 -18.72 2.84 -12.06
C GLN A 239 -18.43 1.52 -11.35
N ILE A 240 -17.45 1.51 -10.47
CA ILE A 240 -17.05 0.38 -9.63
C ILE A 240 -16.77 0.92 -8.22
N GLU A 241 -17.38 0.34 -7.19
CA GLU A 241 -17.05 0.73 -5.81
C GLU A 241 -15.65 0.34 -5.41
N PHE A 242 -15.28 -0.89 -5.73
CA PHE A 242 -14.00 -1.48 -5.38
C PHE A 242 -13.64 -2.58 -6.39
N SER A 243 -12.37 -2.71 -6.72
CA SER A 243 -11.89 -3.81 -7.55
C SER A 243 -10.90 -4.68 -6.79
N ASN A 244 -11.14 -5.98 -6.79
CA ASN A 244 -10.18 -6.97 -6.31
C ASN A 244 -9.09 -7.28 -7.36
N ASP A 245 -9.26 -6.81 -8.61
CA ASP A 245 -8.34 -7.03 -9.72
C ASP A 245 -7.94 -5.70 -10.37
N MET A 246 -7.39 -4.79 -9.55
CA MET A 246 -6.83 -3.52 -10.03
C MET A 246 -5.73 -3.71 -11.09
N PRO A 247 -4.86 -4.73 -11.02
CA PRO A 247 -3.89 -4.99 -12.09
C PRO A 247 -4.52 -5.16 -13.46
N THR A 248 -5.63 -5.89 -13.58
CA THR A 248 -6.34 -6.06 -14.85
C THR A 248 -7.02 -4.77 -15.30
N LEU A 249 -7.61 -4.00 -14.36
CA LEU A 249 -8.16 -2.68 -14.69
C LEU A 249 -7.09 -1.74 -15.25
N MET A 250 -5.95 -1.62 -14.57
CA MET A 250 -4.85 -0.77 -15.02
C MET A 250 -4.31 -1.24 -16.37
N ARG A 251 -4.17 -2.56 -16.59
CA ARG A 251 -3.70 -3.10 -17.87
C ARG A 251 -4.58 -2.74 -19.06
N ALA A 252 -5.88 -2.54 -18.85
CA ALA A 252 -6.83 -2.14 -19.89
C ALA A 252 -6.78 -0.64 -20.23
N CYS A 253 -6.22 0.21 -19.35
CA CYS A 253 -6.31 1.66 -19.42
C CYS A 253 -5.20 2.32 -20.25
N ASP A 254 -5.51 3.51 -20.78
CA ASP A 254 -4.58 4.38 -21.49
C ASP A 254 -4.14 5.56 -20.62
N TYR A 255 -5.09 6.12 -19.88
CA TYR A 255 -4.92 7.32 -19.06
C TYR A 255 -5.46 7.09 -17.66
N ALA A 256 -4.95 7.84 -16.70
CA ALA A 256 -5.48 7.83 -15.35
C ALA A 256 -5.55 9.22 -14.72
N ILE A 257 -6.56 9.42 -13.87
CA ILE A 257 -6.63 10.50 -12.90
C ILE A 257 -6.69 9.84 -11.53
N SER A 258 -5.70 10.09 -10.68
CA SER A 258 -5.65 9.41 -9.38
C SER A 258 -5.10 10.26 -8.25
N ARG A 259 -5.23 9.76 -7.02
CA ARG A 259 -4.46 10.26 -5.88
C ARG A 259 -2.97 9.93 -6.07
N ALA A 260 -2.09 10.79 -5.53
CA ALA A 260 -0.63 10.60 -5.58
C ALA A 260 -0.11 9.68 -4.46
N GLY A 261 -0.77 8.54 -4.23
CA GLY A 261 -0.28 7.52 -3.31
C GLY A 261 0.91 6.78 -3.91
N ALA A 262 1.97 6.56 -3.13
CA ALA A 262 3.22 6.02 -3.63
C ALA A 262 3.09 4.68 -4.38
N ASN A 263 2.30 3.73 -3.86
CA ASN A 263 2.08 2.45 -4.54
C ASN A 263 1.31 2.63 -5.86
N THR A 264 0.27 3.48 -5.87
CA THR A 264 -0.52 3.77 -7.09
C THR A 264 0.34 4.40 -8.17
N ILE A 265 1.24 5.30 -7.79
CA ILE A 265 2.22 5.89 -8.72
C ILE A 265 3.02 4.79 -9.40
N VAL A 266 3.64 3.90 -8.62
CA VAL A 266 4.45 2.79 -9.17
C VAL A 266 3.62 1.86 -10.05
N GLU A 267 2.40 1.52 -9.63
CA GLU A 267 1.49 0.67 -10.41
C GLU A 267 1.14 1.29 -11.77
N LEU A 268 0.81 2.59 -11.79
CA LEU A 268 0.48 3.31 -13.01
C LEU A 268 1.69 3.43 -13.95
N PHE A 269 2.87 3.75 -13.41
CA PHE A 269 4.11 3.81 -14.20
C PHE A 269 4.50 2.46 -14.77
N ALA A 270 4.44 1.40 -13.99
CA ALA A 270 4.77 0.05 -14.44
C ALA A 270 3.81 -0.46 -15.53
N ASN A 271 2.59 0.06 -15.59
CA ASN A 271 1.64 -0.18 -16.66
C ASN A 271 1.76 0.83 -17.84
N GLN A 272 2.69 1.79 -17.77
CA GLN A 272 2.90 2.84 -18.78
C GLN A 272 1.65 3.71 -19.02
N ILE A 273 0.87 3.97 -17.97
CA ILE A 273 -0.35 4.76 -18.04
C ILE A 273 -0.02 6.23 -17.82
N LEU A 274 -0.32 7.08 -18.80
CA LEU A 274 -0.16 8.52 -18.67
C LEU A 274 -1.14 9.06 -17.62
N SER A 275 -0.64 9.70 -16.58
CA SER A 275 -1.43 9.94 -15.38
C SER A 275 -1.40 11.39 -14.91
N ILE A 276 -2.57 11.87 -14.45
CA ILE A 276 -2.74 13.13 -13.71
C ILE A 276 -2.91 12.78 -12.24
N PHE A 277 -2.06 13.35 -11.39
CA PHE A 277 -2.10 13.12 -9.95
C PHE A 277 -2.72 14.30 -9.21
N VAL A 278 -3.78 14.02 -8.42
CA VAL A 278 -4.46 14.97 -7.55
C VAL A 278 -4.15 14.62 -6.09
N PRO A 279 -3.12 15.21 -5.48
CA PRO A 279 -2.67 14.82 -4.15
C PRO A 279 -3.68 15.13 -3.07
N LEU A 280 -3.66 14.36 -1.99
CA LEU A 280 -4.42 14.65 -0.78
C LEU A 280 -3.80 15.88 -0.07
N PRO A 281 -4.60 16.91 0.28
CA PRO A 281 -4.07 18.12 0.88
C PRO A 281 -3.36 17.90 2.21
N LYS A 282 -2.34 18.71 2.52
CA LYS A 282 -1.59 18.64 3.79
C LYS A 282 -2.48 18.84 5.04
N LYS A 283 -3.58 19.59 4.90
CA LYS A 283 -4.52 19.83 6.02
C LYS A 283 -5.18 18.54 6.55
N ILE A 284 -5.36 17.53 5.71
CA ILE A 284 -6.04 16.26 6.05
C ILE A 284 -5.11 15.05 6.00
N SER A 285 -3.86 15.24 5.63
CA SER A 285 -2.85 14.18 5.55
C SER A 285 -1.50 14.63 6.13
N ARG A 286 -0.52 13.74 6.14
CA ARG A 286 0.88 14.06 6.46
C ARG A 286 1.57 14.92 5.38
N GLY A 287 0.97 15.02 4.21
CA GLY A 287 1.50 15.74 3.06
C GLY A 287 2.33 14.88 2.11
N ASP A 288 2.48 13.58 2.37
CA ASP A 288 3.29 12.67 1.54
C ASP A 288 2.88 12.69 0.07
N GLN A 289 1.56 12.67 -0.20
CA GLN A 289 1.07 12.72 -1.58
C GLN A 289 1.41 14.02 -2.31
N VAL A 290 1.49 15.14 -1.59
CA VAL A 290 1.92 16.42 -2.17
C VAL A 290 3.40 16.35 -2.54
N GLU A 291 4.23 15.77 -1.69
CA GLU A 291 5.65 15.62 -1.98
C GLU A 291 5.89 14.60 -3.11
N ASN A 292 5.14 13.49 -3.12
CA ASN A 292 5.15 12.54 -4.23
C ASN A 292 4.80 13.21 -5.56
N ALA A 293 3.72 14.01 -5.61
CA ALA A 293 3.31 14.72 -6.82
C ALA A 293 4.34 15.77 -7.28
N LYS A 294 4.97 16.50 -6.35
CA LYS A 294 6.02 17.45 -6.66
C LYS A 294 7.25 16.80 -7.27
N LEU A 295 7.67 15.63 -6.75
CA LEU A 295 8.79 14.89 -7.30
C LEU A 295 8.53 14.50 -8.76
N LEU A 296 7.32 13.98 -9.05
CA LEU A 296 6.92 13.61 -10.40
C LEU A 296 6.91 14.81 -11.37
N HIS A 297 6.46 15.97 -10.88
CA HIS A 297 6.47 17.21 -11.68
C HIS A 297 7.90 17.69 -11.99
N LYS A 298 8.82 17.55 -11.03
CA LYS A 298 10.22 17.99 -11.17
C LYS A 298 11.03 17.09 -12.08
N ASN A 299 10.73 15.78 -12.08
CA ASN A 299 11.48 14.75 -12.78
C ASN A 299 10.73 14.24 -14.03
N ARG A 300 10.21 15.16 -14.88
CA ARG A 300 9.52 14.80 -16.13
C ARG A 300 10.28 13.85 -17.06
N GLN A 301 11.49 13.44 -16.70
CA GLN A 301 12.40 12.63 -17.56
C GLN A 301 12.95 11.36 -16.90
N THR A 302 12.70 11.06 -15.63
CA THR A 302 13.33 9.89 -14.97
C THR A 302 12.45 9.28 -13.88
N LEU A 303 11.62 8.38 -14.27
CA LEU A 303 11.13 7.27 -13.45
C LEU A 303 11.27 5.99 -14.24
#